data_9983f7ed5e5cbb2fe73b7f12aa3f90c3
#
_entry.id   9983f7ed5e5cbb2fe73b7f12aa3f90c3
#
_cell.length_a   1.000
_cell.length_b   1.000
_cell.length_c   1.000
_cell.angle_alpha   90.00
_cell.angle_beta   90.00
_cell.angle_gamma   90.00
#
_symmetry.space_group_name_H-M   'P 1'
#
loop_
_entity.id
_entity.type
_entity.pdbx_description
1 polymer ?
#
loop_
_entity_poly.entity_id
_entity_poly.type
_entity_poly.pdbx_seq_one_letter_code
_entity_poly.pdbx_strand_id
1 'polypeptide(L)'
;MGYLSQEKTIEKSGVIDITLEAEVVALTGTEVVAVAYGATDKKSFTGSMTTVKEETIKGAQTNNVVKALEGAVAGVQIASSSGQPGSSASVRIRGIGSINASSSPLVILDGVPYEGSLNAINNSDVESINILKDASAAALYGARGANGVIIITTKSGVRGQLSVQYDSRIGFNYRGVPEYDLMSDPSEYYETLWHALYNQSRFGQNQPDAVARSWASRELIPNVGAEYNIYNVPDQEVVLANGKL
;
A
#
# COMPACT_ATOMS: atom_id res chain seq x y z
N MET A 1 15.44 44.29 10.13
CA MET A 1 15.30 43.89 11.54
C MET A 1 14.26 44.82 12.12
N GLY A 2 13.17 44.28 12.61
CA GLY A 2 12.12 45.03 13.31
C GLY A 2 12.29 44.86 14.83
N TYR A 3 11.66 45.73 15.58
CA TYR A 3 11.55 45.60 17.04
C TYR A 3 10.08 45.53 17.39
N LEU A 4 9.73 44.74 18.44
CA LEU A 4 8.38 44.69 18.95
C LEU A 4 7.96 46.11 19.44
N SER A 5 6.77 46.56 19.06
CA SER A 5 6.23 47.81 19.54
C SER A 5 5.89 47.67 21.02
N GLN A 6 6.51 48.51 21.85
CA GLN A 6 6.21 48.59 23.29
C GLN A 6 5.51 49.91 23.59
N GLU A 7 4.41 49.87 24.29
CA GLU A 7 3.66 51.00 24.78
C GLU A 7 3.87 51.09 26.30
N LYS A 8 4.42 52.23 26.77
CA LYS A 8 4.68 52.47 28.19
C LYS A 8 4.02 53.77 28.58
N THR A 9 3.08 53.70 29.50
CA THR A 9 2.39 54.86 30.07
C THR A 9 3.30 55.60 31.00
N ILE A 10 3.47 56.90 30.79
CA ILE A 10 4.33 57.78 31.59
C ILE A 10 3.48 58.54 32.61
N GLU A 11 3.64 58.22 33.90
CA GLU A 11 2.91 58.87 34.97
C GLU A 11 3.67 60.02 35.65
N LYS A 12 4.98 60.07 35.50
CA LYS A 12 5.85 61.13 36.06
C LYS A 12 6.99 61.50 35.11
N SER A 13 7.44 62.77 35.20
CA SER A 13 8.63 63.24 34.52
C SER A 13 9.87 62.57 35.10
N GLY A 14 10.67 61.90 34.26
CA GLY A 14 11.91 61.21 34.62
C GLY A 14 12.59 60.58 33.40
N VAL A 15 13.77 60.03 33.63
CA VAL A 15 14.49 59.28 32.61
C VAL A 15 13.79 57.89 32.45
N ILE A 16 13.45 57.57 31.22
CA ILE A 16 12.78 56.31 30.92
C ILE A 16 13.74 55.47 30.04
N ASP A 17 14.26 54.42 30.62
CA ASP A 17 15.03 53.44 29.88
C ASP A 17 14.04 52.43 29.19
N ILE A 18 14.17 52.36 27.89
CA ILE A 18 13.39 51.41 27.05
C ILE A 18 14.36 50.45 26.41
N THR A 19 14.25 49.18 26.78
CA THR A 19 14.95 48.09 26.11
C THR A 19 14.03 47.54 25.05
N LEU A 20 14.37 47.74 23.79
CA LEU A 20 13.63 47.17 22.66
C LEU A 20 14.04 45.71 22.45
N GLU A 21 13.08 44.81 22.46
CA GLU A 21 13.29 43.44 22.06
C GLU A 21 13.24 43.33 20.54
N ALA A 22 14.30 42.75 19.97
CA ALA A 22 14.34 42.52 18.53
C ALA A 22 13.19 41.56 18.15
N GLU A 23 12.32 42.00 17.26
CA GLU A 23 11.36 41.14 16.62
C GLU A 23 12.11 40.14 15.73
N VAL A 24 12.25 38.94 16.18
CA VAL A 24 12.61 37.83 15.32
C VAL A 24 11.39 37.57 14.41
N VAL A 25 11.32 38.31 13.31
CA VAL A 25 10.45 37.91 12.22
C VAL A 25 10.98 36.54 11.80
N ALA A 26 10.39 35.49 12.37
CA ALA A 26 10.50 34.17 11.79
C ALA A 26 9.94 34.33 10.37
N LEU A 27 10.84 34.51 9.41
CA LEU A 27 10.49 34.34 8.00
C LEU A 27 9.78 33.02 7.97
N THR A 28 8.47 33.07 7.83
CA THR A 28 7.62 31.86 7.62
C THR A 28 8.31 31.12 6.51
N GLY A 29 8.96 30.00 6.90
CA GLY A 29 10.02 29.39 6.12
C GLY A 29 9.56 29.22 4.70
N THR A 30 10.32 29.75 3.79
CA THR A 30 10.20 29.39 2.39
C THR A 30 10.25 27.88 2.35
N GLU A 31 9.13 27.24 2.00
CA GLU A 31 9.03 25.80 1.96
C GLU A 31 10.01 25.30 0.90
N VAL A 32 11.17 24.86 1.38
CA VAL A 32 12.25 24.37 0.54
C VAL A 32 11.94 22.94 0.19
N VAL A 33 11.93 22.62 -1.09
CA VAL A 33 11.61 21.31 -1.59
C VAL A 33 12.85 20.67 -2.16
N ALA A 34 13.12 19.43 -1.75
CA ALA A 34 14.17 18.63 -2.34
C ALA A 34 13.81 18.31 -3.80
N VAL A 35 14.69 18.64 -4.71
CA VAL A 35 14.65 18.28 -6.14
C VAL A 35 15.92 17.52 -6.49
N ALA A 36 15.97 16.92 -7.69
CA ALA A 36 16.98 15.96 -8.16
C ALA A 36 18.44 16.26 -7.76
N TYR A 37 18.83 17.52 -7.69
CA TYR A 37 20.23 17.93 -7.44
C TYR A 37 20.36 19.07 -6.43
N GLY A 38 19.40 19.23 -5.54
CA GLY A 38 19.45 20.28 -4.53
C GLY A 38 18.09 20.61 -3.92
N ALA A 39 18.06 21.69 -3.19
CA ALA A 39 16.85 22.22 -2.60
C ALA A 39 16.41 23.46 -3.40
N THR A 40 15.18 23.50 -3.85
CA THR A 40 14.59 24.62 -4.58
C THR A 40 13.40 25.16 -3.80
N ASP A 41 13.23 26.47 -3.87
CA ASP A 41 12.07 27.12 -3.29
C ASP A 41 10.79 26.66 -4.03
N LYS A 42 9.79 26.18 -3.28
CA LYS A 42 8.50 25.73 -3.82
C LYS A 42 7.84 26.79 -4.70
N LYS A 43 8.03 28.05 -4.40
CA LYS A 43 7.48 29.17 -5.19
C LYS A 43 8.16 29.35 -6.54
N SER A 44 9.43 28.96 -6.68
CA SER A 44 10.18 29.05 -7.93
C SER A 44 10.02 27.79 -8.81
N PHE A 45 9.39 26.74 -8.28
CA PHE A 45 9.17 25.51 -9.01
C PHE A 45 7.94 25.62 -9.90
N THR A 46 8.12 25.59 -11.21
CA THR A 46 7.05 25.79 -12.21
C THR A 46 6.23 24.54 -12.50
N GLY A 47 6.58 23.38 -11.95
CA GLY A 47 5.90 22.11 -12.17
C GLY A 47 4.81 21.82 -11.12
N SER A 48 3.88 20.91 -11.47
CA SER A 48 2.87 20.43 -10.52
C SER A 48 3.49 19.44 -9.54
N MET A 49 3.69 19.88 -8.31
CA MET A 49 4.22 19.09 -7.22
C MET A 49 3.25 19.10 -6.03
N THR A 50 3.14 17.94 -5.38
CA THR A 50 2.39 17.82 -4.13
C THR A 50 3.32 17.33 -3.04
N THR A 51 3.39 18.08 -1.94
CA THR A 51 4.17 17.71 -0.76
C THR A 51 3.25 17.13 0.29
N VAL A 52 3.59 15.95 0.80
CA VAL A 52 2.96 15.33 1.96
C VAL A 52 3.92 15.44 3.13
N LYS A 53 3.48 16.10 4.18
CA LYS A 53 4.27 16.34 5.38
C LYS A 53 4.17 15.18 6.36
N GLU A 54 5.13 15.14 7.30
CA GLU A 54 5.20 14.14 8.36
C GLU A 54 3.88 13.96 9.13
N GLU A 55 3.17 15.05 9.43
CA GLU A 55 1.91 15.02 10.18
C GLU A 55 0.84 14.18 9.46
N THR A 56 0.73 14.31 8.13
CA THR A 56 -0.21 13.53 7.32
C THR A 56 0.19 12.05 7.29
N ILE A 57 1.49 11.78 7.19
CA ILE A 57 2.03 10.41 7.15
C ILE A 57 1.78 9.70 8.48
N LYS A 58 2.05 10.39 9.60
CA LYS A 58 1.79 9.86 10.96
C LYS A 58 0.30 9.66 11.23
N GLY A 59 -0.55 10.55 10.74
CA GLY A 59 -2.00 10.48 10.91
C GLY A 59 -2.64 9.25 10.25
N ALA A 60 -2.01 8.69 9.23
CA ALA A 60 -2.51 7.52 8.51
C ALA A 60 -2.45 6.19 9.31
N GLN A 61 -1.81 6.17 10.48
CA GLN A 61 -1.72 5.01 11.39
C GLN A 61 -1.31 3.70 10.71
N THR A 62 -0.53 3.77 9.66
CA THR A 62 -0.02 2.62 8.90
C THR A 62 1.50 2.58 8.97
N ASN A 63 2.08 1.40 8.92
CA ASN A 63 3.54 1.23 8.85
C ASN A 63 4.08 1.31 7.42
N ASN A 64 3.21 1.45 6.44
CA ASN A 64 3.57 1.45 5.04
C ASN A 64 3.44 2.86 4.46
N VAL A 65 4.55 3.41 3.99
CA VAL A 65 4.64 4.74 3.36
C VAL A 65 3.65 4.88 2.20
N VAL A 66 3.47 3.83 1.40
CA VAL A 66 2.55 3.84 0.26
C VAL A 66 1.10 3.98 0.72
N LYS A 67 0.69 3.22 1.74
CA LYS A 67 -0.66 3.32 2.31
C LYS A 67 -0.92 4.67 2.97
N ALA A 68 0.11 5.32 3.51
CA ALA A 68 -0.01 6.66 4.07
C ALA A 68 -0.29 7.73 3.01
N LEU A 69 0.04 7.46 1.75
CA LEU A 69 -0.26 8.35 0.62
C LEU A 69 -1.68 8.15 0.06
N GLU A 70 -2.37 7.06 0.44
CA GLU A 70 -3.70 6.75 -0.07
C GLU A 70 -4.70 7.81 0.35
N GLY A 71 -5.36 8.44 -0.63
CA GLY A 71 -6.27 9.54 -0.38
C GLY A 71 -5.62 10.89 -0.03
N ALA A 72 -4.32 10.92 0.31
CA ALA A 72 -3.63 12.17 0.66
C ALA A 72 -3.25 13.02 -0.56
N VAL A 73 -3.11 12.39 -1.73
CA VAL A 73 -2.61 13.06 -2.94
C VAL A 73 -3.51 12.82 -4.14
N ALA A 74 -4.07 13.90 -4.68
CA ALA A 74 -4.88 13.82 -5.90
C ALA A 74 -4.03 13.36 -7.12
N GLY A 75 -4.56 12.42 -7.90
CA GLY A 75 -3.91 11.88 -9.09
C GLY A 75 -2.89 10.77 -8.82
N VAL A 76 -2.77 10.33 -7.59
CA VAL A 76 -2.02 9.13 -7.21
C VAL A 76 -3.02 8.00 -6.93
N GLN A 77 -2.86 6.89 -7.61
CA GLN A 77 -3.64 5.68 -7.40
C GLN A 77 -2.79 4.64 -6.70
N ILE A 78 -3.29 4.12 -5.61
CA ILE A 78 -2.67 3.06 -4.84
C ILE A 78 -3.59 1.85 -4.90
N ALA A 79 -3.07 0.75 -5.41
CA ALA A 79 -3.81 -0.50 -5.48
C ALA A 79 -3.08 -1.57 -4.67
N SER A 80 -3.72 -2.03 -3.61
CA SER A 80 -3.27 -3.18 -2.82
C SER A 80 -3.97 -4.43 -3.34
N SER A 81 -3.21 -5.44 -3.72
CA SER A 81 -3.75 -6.73 -4.18
C SER A 81 -4.25 -7.60 -3.04
N SER A 82 -3.86 -7.29 -1.80
CA SER A 82 -4.18 -8.08 -0.62
C SER A 82 -4.26 -7.20 0.63
N GLY A 83 -5.12 -7.58 1.57
CA GLY A 83 -5.16 -7.03 2.93
C GLY A 83 -4.11 -7.63 3.86
N GLN A 84 -3.29 -8.57 3.39
CA GLN A 84 -2.28 -9.24 4.21
C GLN A 84 -1.20 -8.26 4.67
N PRO A 85 -0.77 -8.30 5.94
CA PRO A 85 0.35 -7.52 6.42
C PRO A 85 1.61 -7.77 5.60
N GLY A 86 2.31 -6.70 5.22
CA GLY A 86 3.53 -6.80 4.40
C GLY A 86 3.29 -6.96 2.90
N SER A 87 2.04 -7.06 2.43
CA SER A 87 1.76 -7.09 0.99
C SER A 87 2.17 -5.77 0.33
N SER A 88 2.76 -5.87 -0.86
CA SER A 88 3.15 -4.70 -1.65
C SER A 88 1.93 -4.04 -2.27
N ALA A 89 1.87 -2.72 -2.17
CA ALA A 89 0.90 -1.92 -2.91
C ALA A 89 1.57 -1.35 -4.17
N SER A 90 0.86 -1.36 -5.28
CA SER A 90 1.30 -0.71 -6.50
C SER A 90 0.89 0.76 -6.49
N VAL A 91 1.81 1.63 -6.88
CA VAL A 91 1.58 3.07 -6.99
C VAL A 91 1.56 3.45 -8.46
N ARG A 92 0.59 4.24 -8.86
CA ARG A 92 0.50 4.82 -10.21
C ARG A 92 0.18 6.30 -10.12
N ILE A 93 0.85 7.10 -10.96
CA ILE A 93 0.62 8.55 -11.04
C ILE A 93 -0.02 8.84 -12.40
N ARG A 94 -1.21 9.48 -12.37
CA ARG A 94 -1.99 9.85 -13.58
C ARG A 94 -2.39 8.65 -14.48
N GLY A 95 -2.44 7.42 -13.93
CA GLY A 95 -2.95 6.24 -14.63
C GLY A 95 -1.86 5.39 -15.30
N ILE A 96 -2.24 4.67 -16.34
CA ILE A 96 -1.36 3.73 -17.06
C ILE A 96 -0.69 4.48 -18.23
N GLY A 97 0.61 4.66 -18.16
CA GLY A 97 1.39 5.36 -19.20
C GLY A 97 1.76 4.49 -20.39
N SER A 98 1.82 3.17 -20.24
CA SER A 98 2.21 2.24 -21.31
C SER A 98 1.53 0.88 -21.11
N ILE A 99 1.22 0.22 -22.23
CA ILE A 99 0.67 -1.15 -22.23
C ILE A 99 1.80 -2.18 -22.06
N ASN A 100 2.97 -1.91 -22.62
CA ASN A 100 4.09 -2.87 -22.70
C ASN A 100 5.25 -2.54 -21.75
N ALA A 101 5.25 -1.36 -21.10
CA ALA A 101 6.28 -0.96 -20.15
C ALA A 101 5.71 -0.79 -18.74
N SER A 102 6.59 -0.81 -17.74
CA SER A 102 6.21 -0.54 -16.35
C SER A 102 5.54 0.83 -16.24
N SER A 103 4.43 0.88 -15.50
CA SER A 103 3.74 2.12 -15.15
C SER A 103 4.08 2.60 -13.73
N SER A 104 5.10 2.02 -13.10
CA SER A 104 5.55 2.41 -11.76
C SER A 104 6.30 3.74 -11.81
N PRO A 105 6.08 4.65 -10.85
CA PRO A 105 6.85 5.87 -10.73
C PRO A 105 8.29 5.59 -10.32
N LEU A 106 9.19 6.52 -10.65
CA LEU A 106 10.55 6.49 -10.13
C LEU A 106 10.53 6.93 -8.66
N VAL A 107 11.19 6.15 -7.81
CA VAL A 107 11.34 6.49 -6.39
C VAL A 107 12.76 6.99 -6.15
N ILE A 108 12.87 8.12 -5.47
CA ILE A 108 14.13 8.72 -5.01
C ILE A 108 14.09 8.78 -3.49
N LEU A 109 15.07 8.17 -2.85
CA LEU A 109 15.24 8.22 -1.39
C LEU A 109 16.51 9.02 -1.08
N ASP A 110 16.34 10.12 -0.39
CA ASP A 110 17.44 11.05 -0.02
C ASP A 110 18.37 11.42 -1.19
N GLY A 111 17.76 11.63 -2.37
CA GLY A 111 18.47 12.03 -3.59
C GLY A 111 19.01 10.87 -4.42
N VAL A 112 18.87 9.62 -3.98
CA VAL A 112 19.34 8.43 -4.70
C VAL A 112 18.18 7.61 -5.25
N PRO A 113 18.22 7.14 -6.50
CA PRO A 113 17.21 6.22 -7.03
C PRO A 113 17.09 4.94 -6.19
N TYR A 114 15.88 4.64 -5.74
CA TYR A 114 15.58 3.51 -4.89
C TYR A 114 14.76 2.47 -5.66
N GLU A 115 15.29 1.26 -5.79
CA GLU A 115 14.67 0.14 -6.51
C GLU A 115 14.10 -0.93 -5.55
N GLY A 116 14.24 -0.71 -4.25
CA GLY A 116 13.72 -1.61 -3.22
C GLY A 116 12.21 -1.48 -3.02
N SER A 117 11.68 -2.34 -2.14
CA SER A 117 10.28 -2.27 -1.75
C SER A 117 10.01 -1.04 -0.89
N LEU A 118 9.01 -0.25 -1.25
CA LEU A 118 8.55 0.89 -0.44
C LEU A 118 8.04 0.47 0.95
N ASN A 119 7.69 -0.81 1.12
CA ASN A 119 7.30 -1.36 2.43
C ASN A 119 8.47 -1.46 3.42
N ALA A 120 9.71 -1.43 2.93
CA ALA A 120 10.90 -1.45 3.78
C ALA A 120 11.22 -0.08 4.40
N ILE A 121 10.58 0.98 3.91
CA ILE A 121 10.78 2.34 4.43
C ILE A 121 9.81 2.55 5.58
N ASN A 122 10.35 2.87 6.76
CA ASN A 122 9.55 3.12 7.94
C ASN A 122 8.95 4.55 7.90
N ASN A 123 7.65 4.67 8.10
CA ASN A 123 6.97 5.96 8.14
C ASN A 123 7.52 6.93 9.19
N SER A 124 8.04 6.42 10.31
CA SER A 124 8.60 7.24 11.39
C SER A 124 9.88 7.96 10.98
N ASP A 125 10.60 7.42 10.00
CA ASP A 125 11.87 7.96 9.53
C ASP A 125 11.69 8.98 8.40
N VAL A 126 10.46 9.09 7.85
CA VAL A 126 10.15 10.01 6.76
C VAL A 126 9.83 11.40 7.30
N GLU A 127 10.48 12.41 6.76
CA GLU A 127 10.22 13.82 7.02
C GLU A 127 9.18 14.38 6.06
N SER A 128 9.36 14.10 4.76
CA SER A 128 8.43 14.56 3.73
C SER A 128 8.47 13.69 2.50
N ILE A 129 7.34 13.68 1.75
CA ILE A 129 7.23 13.01 0.46
C ILE A 129 6.79 14.03 -0.57
N ASN A 130 7.60 14.21 -1.59
CA ASN A 130 7.31 15.10 -2.70
C ASN A 130 6.97 14.29 -3.94
N ILE A 131 5.81 14.55 -4.54
CA ILE A 131 5.33 13.81 -5.70
C ILE A 131 5.28 14.73 -6.90
N LEU A 132 6.16 14.47 -7.88
CA LEU A 132 6.21 15.14 -9.15
C LEU A 132 5.29 14.43 -10.13
N LYS A 133 4.18 15.07 -10.44
CA LYS A 133 3.15 14.48 -11.32
C LYS A 133 3.29 14.95 -12.75
N ASP A 134 4.02 16.04 -12.99
CA ASP A 134 4.12 16.67 -14.29
C ASP A 134 5.40 16.27 -15.03
N ALA A 135 5.29 16.11 -16.35
CA ALA A 135 6.42 15.74 -17.20
C ALA A 135 7.56 16.78 -17.16
N SER A 136 7.23 18.07 -17.04
CA SER A 136 8.23 19.14 -16.89
C SER A 136 9.04 19.01 -15.62
N ALA A 137 8.38 18.67 -14.52
CA ALA A 137 9.00 18.42 -13.23
C ALA A 137 9.83 17.13 -13.20
N ALA A 138 9.33 16.10 -13.89
CA ALA A 138 9.97 14.81 -14.00
C ALA A 138 11.13 14.78 -15.02
N ALA A 139 11.21 15.76 -15.92
CA ALA A 139 12.23 15.83 -16.96
C ALA A 139 13.67 15.82 -16.44
N LEU A 140 13.89 16.34 -15.22
CA LEU A 140 15.19 16.31 -14.53
C LEU A 140 15.69 14.87 -14.27
N TYR A 141 14.79 13.90 -14.25
CA TYR A 141 15.09 12.48 -14.02
C TYR A 141 15.12 11.64 -15.32
N GLY A 142 15.03 12.33 -16.48
CA GLY A 142 15.06 11.69 -17.79
C GLY A 142 13.89 10.75 -18.04
N ALA A 143 14.10 9.76 -18.92
CA ALA A 143 13.06 8.79 -19.30
C ALA A 143 12.50 7.97 -18.12
N ARG A 144 13.28 7.74 -17.08
CA ARG A 144 12.84 7.03 -15.87
C ARG A 144 11.75 7.78 -15.09
N GLY A 145 11.69 9.11 -15.23
CA GLY A 145 10.68 9.96 -14.61
C GLY A 145 9.36 10.06 -15.39
N ALA A 146 9.23 9.42 -16.54
CA ALA A 146 8.06 9.57 -17.41
C ALA A 146 6.72 9.20 -16.74
N ASN A 147 6.74 8.23 -15.82
CA ASN A 147 5.57 7.81 -15.04
C ASN A 147 5.36 8.62 -13.75
N GLY A 148 6.09 9.74 -13.59
CA GLY A 148 6.15 10.54 -12.37
C GLY A 148 7.28 10.12 -11.44
N VAL A 149 7.57 10.97 -10.46
CA VAL A 149 8.65 10.76 -9.50
C VAL A 149 8.12 10.96 -8.08
N ILE A 150 8.49 10.06 -7.19
CA ILE A 150 8.23 10.13 -5.76
C ILE A 150 9.57 10.38 -5.07
N ILE A 151 9.72 11.53 -4.43
CA ILE A 151 10.93 11.88 -3.68
C ILE A 151 10.61 11.76 -2.21
N ILE A 152 11.30 10.87 -1.52
CA ILE A 152 11.18 10.62 -0.09
C ILE A 152 12.41 11.23 0.58
N THR A 153 12.18 12.12 1.53
CA THR A 153 13.23 12.72 2.35
C THR A 153 13.10 12.16 3.76
N THR A 154 14.18 11.61 4.28
CA THR A 154 14.23 11.10 5.65
C THR A 154 14.70 12.16 6.64
N LYS A 155 14.39 11.94 7.91
CA LYS A 155 14.77 12.84 8.99
C LYS A 155 16.28 12.84 9.19
N SER A 156 16.84 14.01 9.27
CA SER A 156 18.26 14.21 9.57
C SER A 156 18.47 14.56 11.03
N GLY A 157 19.57 14.05 11.61
CA GLY A 157 19.95 14.39 12.96
C GLY A 157 20.43 15.85 13.06
N VAL A 158 20.06 16.54 14.14
CA VAL A 158 20.51 17.89 14.44
C VAL A 158 21.78 17.82 15.30
N ARG A 159 22.82 18.54 14.89
CA ARG A 159 24.09 18.57 15.64
C ARG A 159 23.87 19.13 17.06
N GLY A 160 24.42 18.44 18.05
CA GLY A 160 24.40 18.91 19.45
C GLY A 160 23.13 18.60 20.22
N GLN A 161 22.18 17.91 19.64
CA GLN A 161 20.96 17.44 20.35
C GLN A 161 20.87 15.93 20.31
N LEU A 162 20.79 15.31 21.49
CA LEU A 162 20.40 13.91 21.60
C LEU A 162 18.87 13.84 21.67
N SER A 163 18.26 13.25 20.65
CA SER A 163 16.82 12.96 20.62
C SER A 163 16.61 11.46 20.63
N VAL A 164 15.85 10.97 21.59
CA VAL A 164 15.43 9.58 21.66
C VAL A 164 13.92 9.53 21.48
N GLN A 165 13.47 8.90 20.39
CA GLN A 165 12.06 8.70 20.12
C GLN A 165 11.75 7.22 20.16
N TYR A 166 10.73 6.84 20.91
CA TYR A 166 10.19 5.49 20.94
C TYR A 166 8.75 5.50 20.43
N ASP A 167 8.50 4.78 19.36
CA ASP A 167 7.17 4.61 18.78
C ASP A 167 6.83 3.12 18.77
N SER A 168 5.73 2.71 19.41
CA SER A 168 5.26 1.35 19.46
C SER A 168 3.83 1.26 19.01
N ARG A 169 3.55 0.40 18.02
CA ARG A 169 2.22 0.16 17.47
C ARG A 169 1.90 -1.31 17.54
N ILE A 170 0.77 -1.63 18.15
CA ILE A 170 0.24 -2.98 18.24
C ILE A 170 -1.08 -3.00 17.50
N GLY A 171 -1.22 -3.90 16.54
CA GLY A 171 -2.44 -4.05 15.75
C GLY A 171 -2.75 -5.52 15.50
N PHE A 172 -4.03 -5.85 15.41
CA PHE A 172 -4.50 -7.18 15.06
C PHE A 172 -5.22 -7.11 13.72
N ASN A 173 -4.81 -7.95 12.80
CA ASN A 173 -5.50 -8.13 11.53
C ASN A 173 -6.30 -9.43 11.57
N TYR A 174 -7.56 -9.33 11.22
CA TYR A 174 -8.43 -10.49 11.06
C TYR A 174 -9.16 -10.41 9.71
N ARG A 175 -9.55 -11.56 9.21
CA ARG A 175 -10.31 -11.65 7.96
C ARG A 175 -11.72 -11.15 8.21
N GLY A 176 -12.12 -10.07 7.54
CA GLY A 176 -13.46 -9.49 7.67
C GLY A 176 -14.54 -10.24 6.90
N VAL A 177 -14.15 -11.13 5.98
CA VAL A 177 -15.05 -11.97 5.22
C VAL A 177 -14.98 -13.38 5.80
N PRO A 178 -16.11 -13.99 6.20
CA PRO A 178 -16.11 -15.37 6.67
C PRO A 178 -15.55 -16.30 5.60
N GLU A 179 -14.80 -17.30 6.02
CA GLU A 179 -14.41 -18.37 5.12
C GLU A 179 -15.64 -19.21 4.80
N TYR A 180 -15.70 -19.68 3.57
CA TYR A 180 -16.66 -20.75 3.25
C TYR A 180 -16.29 -22.00 4.06
N ASP A 181 -17.29 -22.75 4.45
CA ASP A 181 -17.06 -24.04 5.07
C ASP A 181 -16.27 -24.93 4.10
N LEU A 182 -15.10 -25.35 4.57
CA LEU A 182 -14.25 -26.26 3.81
C LEU A 182 -14.65 -27.68 4.15
N MET A 183 -14.77 -28.53 3.15
CA MET A 183 -14.91 -29.96 3.37
C MET A 183 -13.66 -30.48 4.08
N SER A 184 -13.80 -30.85 5.33
CA SER A 184 -12.69 -31.40 6.14
C SER A 184 -12.70 -32.91 6.19
N ASP A 185 -13.83 -33.52 5.84
CA ASP A 185 -14.02 -34.99 5.78
C ASP A 185 -13.80 -35.49 4.35
N PRO A 186 -12.85 -36.42 4.14
CA PRO A 186 -12.67 -37.05 2.85
C PRO A 186 -13.96 -37.72 2.30
N SER A 187 -14.80 -38.26 3.15
CA SER A 187 -16.06 -38.88 2.73
C SER A 187 -17.00 -37.90 2.04
N GLU A 188 -17.15 -36.68 2.62
CA GLU A 188 -17.96 -35.61 2.05
C GLU A 188 -17.42 -35.15 0.70
N TYR A 189 -16.08 -35.12 0.56
CA TYR A 189 -15.45 -34.79 -0.71
C TYR A 189 -15.76 -35.81 -1.81
N TYR A 190 -15.63 -37.10 -1.48
CA TYR A 190 -15.94 -38.20 -2.42
C TYR A 190 -17.40 -38.18 -2.83
N GLU A 191 -18.32 -38.05 -1.88
CA GLU A 191 -19.77 -37.97 -2.17
C GLU A 191 -20.08 -36.78 -3.09
N THR A 192 -19.52 -35.61 -2.78
CA THR A 192 -19.74 -34.38 -3.56
C THR A 192 -19.19 -34.50 -4.98
N LEU A 193 -17.99 -35.06 -5.14
CA LEU A 193 -17.38 -35.29 -6.45
C LEU A 193 -18.21 -36.30 -7.26
N TRP A 194 -18.68 -37.39 -6.61
CA TRP A 194 -19.55 -38.34 -7.27
C TRP A 194 -20.85 -37.69 -7.78
N HIS A 195 -21.48 -36.83 -6.96
CA HIS A 195 -22.66 -36.08 -7.38
C HIS A 195 -22.36 -35.12 -8.54
N ALA A 196 -21.20 -34.47 -8.56
CA ALA A 196 -20.80 -33.63 -9.66
C ALA A 196 -20.64 -34.43 -10.97
N LEU A 197 -19.97 -35.58 -10.91
CA LEU A 197 -19.81 -36.49 -12.05
C LEU A 197 -21.16 -37.06 -12.53
N TYR A 198 -22.01 -37.47 -11.60
CA TYR A 198 -23.34 -37.90 -11.93
C TYR A 198 -24.14 -36.83 -12.68
N ASN A 199 -24.15 -35.59 -12.16
CA ASN A 199 -24.86 -34.47 -12.78
C ASN A 199 -24.28 -34.14 -14.16
N GLN A 200 -22.97 -34.21 -14.34
CA GLN A 200 -22.32 -34.02 -15.64
C GLN A 200 -22.81 -35.06 -16.66
N SER A 201 -22.86 -36.33 -16.28
CA SER A 201 -23.34 -37.41 -17.17
C SER A 201 -24.84 -37.34 -17.40
N ARG A 202 -25.62 -37.14 -16.32
CA ARG A 202 -27.08 -37.14 -16.37
C ARG A 202 -27.65 -35.97 -17.15
N PHE A 203 -27.16 -34.75 -16.84
CA PHE A 203 -27.71 -33.51 -17.39
C PHE A 203 -26.82 -32.90 -18.47
N GLY A 204 -25.51 -33.01 -18.37
CA GLY A 204 -24.60 -32.49 -19.37
C GLY A 204 -24.53 -33.35 -20.63
N GLN A 205 -24.52 -34.68 -20.47
CA GLN A 205 -24.46 -35.65 -21.58
C GLN A 205 -25.82 -36.29 -21.89
N ASN A 206 -26.85 -35.90 -21.16
CA ASN A 206 -28.23 -36.40 -21.31
C ASN A 206 -28.35 -37.94 -21.24
N GLN A 207 -27.55 -38.59 -20.38
CA GLN A 207 -27.54 -40.03 -20.23
C GLN A 207 -28.70 -40.52 -19.33
N PRO A 208 -29.19 -41.77 -19.50
CA PRO A 208 -30.13 -42.42 -18.57
C PRO A 208 -29.54 -42.46 -17.14
N ASP A 209 -30.43 -42.45 -16.13
CA ASP A 209 -30.02 -42.39 -14.72
C ASP A 209 -29.08 -43.56 -14.33
N ALA A 210 -29.39 -44.79 -14.71
CA ALA A 210 -28.56 -45.97 -14.42
C ALA A 210 -27.14 -45.85 -15.05
N VAL A 211 -27.07 -45.33 -16.27
CA VAL A 211 -25.79 -45.13 -16.97
C VAL A 211 -25.00 -44.02 -16.30
N ALA A 212 -25.62 -42.89 -15.92
CA ALA A 212 -24.96 -41.79 -15.25
C ALA A 212 -24.38 -42.21 -13.88
N ARG A 213 -25.10 -43.04 -13.10
CA ARG A 213 -24.62 -43.58 -11.81
C ARG A 213 -23.39 -44.45 -11.99
N SER A 214 -23.47 -45.43 -12.91
CA SER A 214 -22.33 -46.32 -13.17
C SER A 214 -21.11 -45.59 -13.72
N TRP A 215 -21.34 -44.57 -14.53
CA TRP A 215 -20.27 -43.70 -15.03
C TRP A 215 -19.63 -42.90 -13.91
N ALA A 216 -20.43 -42.26 -13.04
CA ALA A 216 -19.92 -41.49 -11.90
C ALA A 216 -19.05 -42.33 -10.96
N SER A 217 -19.49 -43.57 -10.64
CA SER A 217 -18.74 -44.49 -9.78
C SER A 217 -17.41 -44.93 -10.43
N ARG A 218 -17.40 -45.15 -11.74
CA ARG A 218 -16.17 -45.52 -12.46
C ARG A 218 -15.17 -44.39 -12.57
N GLU A 219 -15.65 -43.16 -12.80
CA GLU A 219 -14.81 -42.00 -13.00
C GLU A 219 -14.40 -41.30 -11.69
N LEU A 220 -14.92 -41.75 -10.54
CA LEU A 220 -14.69 -41.12 -9.25
C LEU A 220 -13.19 -41.09 -8.90
N ILE A 221 -12.55 -42.27 -8.80
CA ILE A 221 -11.15 -42.37 -8.40
C ILE A 221 -10.19 -41.67 -9.37
N PRO A 222 -10.32 -41.81 -10.71
CA PRO A 222 -9.51 -41.07 -11.65
C PRO A 222 -9.59 -39.53 -11.49
N ASN A 223 -10.72 -39.02 -10.99
CA ASN A 223 -10.93 -37.56 -10.82
C ASN A 223 -10.66 -37.03 -9.40
N VAL A 224 -10.34 -37.89 -8.44
CA VAL A 224 -9.97 -37.49 -7.05
C VAL A 224 -8.56 -36.90 -7.02
N GLY A 225 -7.88 -36.56 -7.89
CA GLY A 225 -6.53 -35.94 -7.80
C GLY A 225 -5.44 -36.71 -7.05
N ALA A 226 -5.82 -37.66 -6.19
CA ALA A 226 -4.90 -38.55 -5.49
C ALA A 226 -4.56 -39.79 -6.31
N GLU A 227 -5.34 -40.09 -7.34
CA GLU A 227 -5.20 -41.22 -8.25
C GLU A 227 -5.19 -42.61 -7.58
N TYR A 228 -5.57 -42.69 -6.31
CA TYR A 228 -5.69 -43.98 -5.60
C TYR A 228 -6.86 -43.96 -4.62
N ASN A 229 -7.40 -45.15 -4.39
CA ASN A 229 -8.50 -45.38 -3.45
C ASN A 229 -7.95 -45.47 -2.02
N ILE A 230 -8.43 -44.61 -1.13
CA ILE A 230 -8.06 -44.61 0.30
C ILE A 230 -8.91 -45.58 1.13
N TYR A 231 -9.97 -46.15 0.55
CA TYR A 231 -10.88 -47.08 1.21
C TYR A 231 -10.54 -48.51 0.84
N ASN A 232 -10.85 -49.43 1.72
CA ASN A 232 -10.59 -50.85 1.51
C ASN A 232 -11.76 -51.56 0.79
N VAL A 233 -12.25 -50.92 -0.28
CA VAL A 233 -13.33 -51.42 -1.16
C VAL A 233 -12.93 -51.21 -2.62
N PRO A 234 -13.53 -51.94 -3.58
CA PRO A 234 -13.28 -51.68 -5.00
C PRO A 234 -13.61 -50.24 -5.40
N ASP A 235 -12.85 -49.67 -6.33
CA ASP A 235 -12.97 -48.27 -6.76
C ASP A 235 -14.41 -47.86 -7.15
N GLN A 236 -15.18 -48.80 -7.72
CA GLN A 236 -16.56 -48.57 -8.16
C GLN A 236 -17.59 -48.63 -7.04
N GLU A 237 -17.17 -49.09 -5.86
CA GLU A 237 -18.03 -49.30 -4.68
C GLU A 237 -17.70 -48.25 -3.57
N VAL A 238 -16.77 -47.36 -3.79
CA VAL A 238 -16.42 -46.33 -2.82
C VAL A 238 -17.60 -45.42 -2.50
N VAL A 239 -18.35 -45.03 -3.52
CA VAL A 239 -19.65 -44.37 -3.34
C VAL A 239 -20.73 -45.21 -3.97
N LEU A 240 -21.71 -45.61 -3.16
CA LEU A 240 -22.81 -46.45 -3.58
C LEU A 240 -23.72 -45.73 -4.59
N ALA A 241 -24.58 -46.50 -5.25
CA ALA A 241 -25.51 -45.98 -6.24
C ALA A 241 -26.52 -44.94 -5.72
N ASN A 242 -26.66 -44.82 -4.41
CA ASN A 242 -27.47 -43.78 -3.75
C ASN A 242 -26.69 -42.47 -3.55
N GLY A 243 -25.41 -42.39 -3.94
CA GLY A 243 -24.55 -41.23 -3.78
C GLY A 243 -23.99 -41.07 -2.36
N LYS A 244 -23.95 -42.10 -1.58
CA LYS A 244 -23.41 -42.18 -0.22
C LYS A 244 -22.25 -43.16 -0.14
N LEU A 245 -21.30 -42.83 0.71
CA LEU A 245 -20.14 -43.66 1.03
C LEU A 245 -20.52 -44.81 1.91
#